data_f4037febd6641eec54a90718a1aa57ae
#
_entry.id   f4037febd6641eec54a90718a1aa57ae
#
_cell.length_a   1.000
_cell.length_b   1.000
_cell.length_c   1.000
_cell.angle_alpha   90.00
_cell.angle_beta   90.00
_cell.angle_gamma   90.00
#
_symmetry.space_group_name_H-M   'P 1'
#
loop_
_entity.id
_entity.type
_entity.pdbx_description
1 polymer ?
#
loop_
_entity_poly.entity_id
_entity_poly.type
_entity_poly.pdbx_seq_one_letter_code
_entity_poly.pdbx_strand_id
1 'polypeptide(L)'
;MKKNKGFYYRLIRATFARRTLLRFLQNEIFSNIKINGEILDLGGNSKSQYYKHIMASVGSNITYADLYDKSENVINMDFTKPFPIKDKTYNSVLLMNVIEHLENYDTCVNEVKRILKDNGKLVGVVPFLFPVHMVPDDFHRPTESSIHKVLNDAGFKNIKIQPIGYGRWTAAANLCGQKIKFKPFALLLYFLAFLLDKIDKKDNKFTKDRFAFPIGYFFTAK
;
A
#
# COMPACT_ATOMS: atom_id res chain seq x y z
N MET A 1 10.13 10.12 0.96
CA MET A 1 11.08 9.05 0.53
C MET A 1 12.42 9.67 0.14
N LYS A 2 13.53 9.18 0.71
CA LYS A 2 14.87 9.56 0.27
C LYS A 2 15.28 8.67 -0.90
N LYS A 3 15.71 9.26 -2.03
CA LYS A 3 16.25 8.51 -3.16
C LYS A 3 17.70 8.13 -2.81
N ASN A 4 17.95 6.86 -2.44
CA ASN A 4 19.30 6.36 -2.21
C ASN A 4 20.01 6.00 -3.54
N LYS A 5 21.32 5.74 -3.50
CA LYS A 5 22.12 5.44 -4.71
C LYS A 5 21.55 4.31 -5.60
N GLY A 6 20.80 3.36 -5.03
CA GLY A 6 20.17 2.26 -5.77
C GLY A 6 18.77 2.53 -6.31
N PHE A 7 18.14 3.67 -5.97
CA PHE A 7 16.74 3.96 -6.35
C PHE A 7 16.49 3.89 -7.86
N TYR A 8 17.32 4.58 -8.64
CA TYR A 8 17.16 4.62 -10.09
C TYR A 8 17.45 3.27 -10.76
N TYR A 9 18.42 2.51 -10.25
CA TYR A 9 18.69 1.15 -10.71
C TYR A 9 17.47 0.24 -10.48
N ARG A 10 16.84 0.31 -9.30
CA ARG A 10 15.63 -0.45 -9.01
C ARG A 10 14.43 0.01 -9.86
N LEU A 11 14.31 1.33 -10.13
CA LEU A 11 13.29 1.87 -11.03
C LEU A 11 13.43 1.28 -12.44
N ILE A 12 14.65 1.26 -13.00
CA ILE A 12 14.94 0.67 -14.30
C ILE A 12 14.48 -0.79 -14.31
N ARG A 13 14.95 -1.59 -13.37
CA ARG A 13 14.55 -3.01 -13.27
C ARG A 13 13.04 -3.20 -13.16
N ALA A 14 12.37 -2.40 -12.33
CA ALA A 14 10.92 -2.47 -12.16
C ALA A 14 10.17 -2.12 -13.45
N THR A 15 10.62 -1.10 -14.18
CA THR A 15 10.02 -0.67 -15.44
C THR A 15 10.14 -1.76 -16.51
N PHE A 16 11.33 -2.38 -16.66
CA PHE A 16 11.53 -3.49 -17.60
C PHE A 16 10.78 -4.76 -17.17
N ALA A 17 10.59 -4.98 -15.86
CA ALA A 17 9.72 -6.03 -15.32
C ALA A 17 8.22 -5.70 -15.41
N ARG A 18 7.83 -4.65 -16.15
CA ARG A 18 6.44 -4.20 -16.39
C ARG A 18 5.66 -3.88 -15.10
N ARG A 19 6.33 -3.46 -14.05
CA ARG A 19 5.67 -2.99 -12.82
C ARG A 19 5.19 -1.56 -13.02
N THR A 20 4.03 -1.24 -12.45
CA THR A 20 3.51 0.14 -12.44
C THR A 20 4.39 1.02 -11.56
N LEU A 21 4.38 2.33 -11.81
CA LEU A 21 5.10 3.29 -11.00
C LEU A 21 4.60 3.26 -9.54
N LEU A 22 3.28 3.14 -9.34
CA LEU A 22 2.69 2.96 -8.01
C LEU A 22 3.30 1.76 -7.29
N ARG A 23 3.30 0.58 -7.91
CA ARG A 23 3.87 -0.65 -7.31
C ARG A 23 5.35 -0.50 -6.97
N PHE A 24 6.12 0.16 -7.83
CA PHE A 24 7.52 0.44 -7.54
C PHE A 24 7.67 1.32 -6.29
N LEU A 25 6.92 2.43 -6.22
CA LEU A 25 7.02 3.35 -5.08
C LEU A 25 6.49 2.74 -3.77
N GLN A 26 5.47 1.89 -3.83
CA GLN A 26 5.03 1.07 -2.69
C GLN A 26 6.18 0.20 -2.16
N ASN A 27 6.87 -0.54 -3.04
CA ASN A 27 7.99 -1.40 -2.65
C ASN A 27 9.15 -0.61 -2.01
N GLU A 28 9.42 0.61 -2.48
CA GLU A 28 10.43 1.50 -1.86
C GLU A 28 10.04 1.92 -0.43
N ILE A 29 8.74 2.05 -0.14
CA ILE A 29 8.25 2.31 1.22
C ILE A 29 8.37 1.05 2.07
N PHE A 30 7.96 -0.10 1.53
CA PHE A 30 7.98 -1.38 2.24
C PHE A 30 9.37 -1.78 2.71
N SER A 31 10.43 -1.42 1.98
CA SER A 31 11.81 -1.70 2.38
C SER A 31 12.24 -1.09 3.73
N ASN A 32 11.44 -0.19 4.29
CA ASN A 32 11.67 0.40 5.60
C ASN A 32 10.71 -0.14 6.68
N ILE A 33 9.83 -1.09 6.33
CA ILE A 33 8.85 -1.65 7.24
C ILE A 33 9.40 -2.92 7.86
N LYS A 34 9.40 -2.94 9.20
CA LYS A 34 9.74 -4.12 10.00
C LYS A 34 8.45 -4.68 10.61
N ILE A 35 8.25 -5.96 10.45
CA ILE A 35 7.17 -6.74 11.06
C ILE A 35 7.74 -7.97 11.73
N ASN A 36 7.08 -8.48 12.76
CA ASN A 36 7.57 -9.62 13.54
C ASN A 36 6.43 -10.41 14.15
N GLY A 37 6.76 -11.61 14.63
CA GLY A 37 5.85 -12.51 15.33
C GLY A 37 4.77 -13.10 14.43
N GLU A 38 3.56 -13.24 14.95
CA GLU A 38 2.39 -13.71 14.20
C GLU A 38 1.87 -12.61 13.31
N ILE A 39 1.82 -12.85 12.01
CA ILE A 39 1.45 -11.88 10.98
C ILE A 39 0.26 -12.43 10.20
N LEU A 40 -0.79 -11.64 10.04
CA LEU A 40 -1.89 -11.93 9.13
C LEU A 40 -1.80 -11.02 7.90
N ASP A 41 -1.90 -11.60 6.73
CA ASP A 41 -1.97 -10.86 5.47
C ASP A 41 -3.35 -11.07 4.83
N LEU A 42 -4.13 -10.00 4.83
CA LEU A 42 -5.47 -9.96 4.27
C LEU A 42 -5.39 -9.67 2.75
N GLY A 43 -5.93 -10.56 1.93
CA GLY A 43 -5.88 -10.47 0.46
C GLY A 43 -4.52 -10.80 -0.13
N GLY A 44 -3.60 -11.37 0.68
CA GLY A 44 -2.28 -11.81 0.24
C GLY A 44 -2.16 -13.32 0.11
N ASN A 45 -1.07 -13.76 -0.51
CA ASN A 45 -0.68 -15.17 -0.58
C ASN A 45 0.85 -15.31 -0.60
N SER A 46 1.35 -16.53 -0.51
CA SER A 46 2.79 -16.84 -0.48
C SER A 46 3.58 -16.34 -1.70
N LYS A 47 2.90 -16.04 -2.82
CA LYS A 47 3.49 -15.50 -4.06
C LYS A 47 3.48 -13.97 -4.09
N SER A 48 2.92 -13.30 -3.08
CA SER A 48 2.85 -11.84 -3.02
C SER A 48 4.23 -11.22 -3.06
N GLN A 49 4.47 -10.36 -4.06
CA GLN A 49 5.82 -9.87 -4.36
C GLN A 49 6.37 -8.86 -3.35
N TYR A 50 5.51 -8.25 -2.54
CA TYR A 50 5.93 -7.26 -1.54
C TYR A 50 6.71 -7.88 -0.37
N TYR A 51 6.60 -9.20 -0.12
CA TYR A 51 7.43 -9.88 0.90
C TYR A 51 8.94 -9.77 0.64
N LYS A 52 9.35 -9.62 -0.61
CA LYS A 52 10.76 -9.37 -0.95
C LYS A 52 11.26 -8.01 -0.48
N HIS A 53 10.34 -7.14 -0.07
CA HIS A 53 10.62 -5.76 0.33
C HIS A 53 10.32 -5.48 1.80
N ILE A 54 9.33 -6.16 2.38
CA ILE A 54 9.02 -6.05 3.80
C ILE A 54 10.03 -6.92 4.59
N MET A 55 10.66 -6.33 5.59
CA MET A 55 11.57 -7.06 6.47
C MET A 55 10.77 -7.78 7.57
N ALA A 56 10.45 -9.05 7.37
CA ALA A 56 9.99 -9.91 8.45
C ALA A 56 11.19 -10.36 9.29
N SER A 57 11.06 -10.29 10.61
CA SER A 57 12.10 -10.81 11.52
C SER A 57 12.20 -12.33 11.39
N VAL A 58 13.37 -12.87 11.65
CA VAL A 58 13.57 -14.33 11.72
C VAL A 58 12.63 -14.93 12.75
N GLY A 59 11.98 -16.05 12.42
CA GLY A 59 10.99 -16.69 13.28
C GLY A 59 9.58 -16.10 13.21
N SER A 60 9.33 -15.15 12.32
CA SER A 60 7.96 -14.67 12.06
C SER A 60 7.16 -15.71 11.29
N ASN A 61 5.89 -15.86 11.68
CA ASN A 61 4.92 -16.74 11.05
C ASN A 61 3.89 -15.90 10.29
N ILE A 62 3.66 -16.21 9.00
CA ILE A 62 2.72 -15.48 8.14
C ILE A 62 1.55 -16.38 7.80
N THR A 63 0.37 -15.96 8.23
CA THR A 63 -0.92 -16.55 7.87
C THR A 63 -1.54 -15.68 6.78
N TYR A 64 -2.13 -16.30 5.77
CA TYR A 64 -2.84 -15.64 4.68
C TYR A 64 -4.34 -15.76 4.85
N ALA A 65 -5.08 -14.76 4.42
CA ALA A 65 -6.53 -14.83 4.35
C ALA A 65 -7.02 -14.21 3.05
N ASP A 66 -7.98 -14.87 2.42
CA ASP A 66 -8.58 -14.42 1.16
C ASP A 66 -10.00 -14.98 1.03
N LEU A 67 -10.87 -14.28 0.28
CA LEU A 67 -12.24 -14.74 0.03
C LEU A 67 -12.31 -15.85 -1.03
N TYR A 68 -11.42 -15.80 -2.00
CA TYR A 68 -11.47 -16.66 -3.21
C TYR A 68 -10.39 -17.73 -3.23
N ASP A 69 -9.26 -17.51 -2.56
CA ASP A 69 -8.19 -18.51 -2.47
C ASP A 69 -8.56 -19.57 -1.43
N LYS A 70 -8.75 -20.80 -1.90
CA LYS A 70 -9.12 -21.97 -1.09
C LYS A 70 -7.93 -22.92 -0.83
N SER A 71 -6.71 -22.42 -0.98
CA SER A 71 -5.50 -23.19 -0.68
C SER A 71 -5.45 -23.57 0.80
N GLU A 72 -4.90 -24.73 1.15
CA GLU A 72 -4.86 -25.26 2.52
C GLU A 72 -4.22 -24.31 3.56
N ASN A 73 -3.33 -23.42 3.13
CA ASN A 73 -2.62 -22.46 4.01
C ASN A 73 -3.24 -21.06 4.01
N VAL A 74 -4.47 -20.91 3.49
CA VAL A 74 -5.19 -19.64 3.42
C VAL A 74 -6.49 -19.75 4.21
N ILE A 75 -6.71 -18.82 5.14
CA ILE A 75 -7.99 -18.71 5.84
C ILE A 75 -8.99 -18.13 4.84
N ASN A 76 -9.97 -18.94 4.43
CA ASN A 76 -11.05 -18.47 3.58
C ASN A 76 -12.03 -17.65 4.43
N MET A 77 -12.11 -16.34 4.21
CA MET A 77 -13.05 -15.46 4.93
C MET A 77 -13.41 -14.20 4.14
N ASP A 78 -14.62 -13.73 4.40
CA ASP A 78 -15.18 -12.49 3.86
C ASP A 78 -14.81 -11.32 4.79
N PHE A 79 -14.06 -10.34 4.28
CA PHE A 79 -13.59 -9.21 5.07
C PHE A 79 -14.68 -8.18 5.41
N THR A 80 -15.87 -8.34 4.86
CA THR A 80 -17.05 -7.51 5.22
C THR A 80 -17.81 -8.07 6.41
N LYS A 81 -17.41 -9.24 6.94
CA LYS A 81 -18.05 -9.96 8.05
C LYS A 81 -17.11 -10.09 9.26
N PRO A 82 -17.62 -10.47 10.44
CA PRO A 82 -16.78 -10.80 11.59
C PRO A 82 -15.78 -11.92 11.25
N PHE A 83 -14.51 -11.73 11.63
CA PHE A 83 -13.46 -12.70 11.33
C PHE A 83 -13.52 -13.91 12.25
N PRO A 84 -13.38 -15.15 11.73
CA PRO A 84 -13.35 -16.38 12.53
C PRO A 84 -11.99 -16.53 13.26
N ILE A 85 -11.51 -15.45 13.85
CA ILE A 85 -10.19 -15.33 14.48
C ILE A 85 -10.40 -14.79 15.89
N LYS A 86 -9.67 -15.36 16.88
CA LYS A 86 -9.72 -14.92 18.26
C LYS A 86 -9.13 -13.51 18.42
N ASP A 87 -9.59 -12.80 19.45
CA ASP A 87 -9.03 -11.51 19.83
C ASP A 87 -7.54 -11.61 20.11
N LYS A 88 -6.81 -10.52 19.85
CA LYS A 88 -5.40 -10.35 20.23
C LYS A 88 -4.49 -11.50 19.77
N THR A 89 -4.71 -12.00 18.57
CA THR A 89 -3.94 -13.12 18.01
C THR A 89 -2.65 -12.67 17.32
N TYR A 90 -2.69 -11.57 16.55
CA TYR A 90 -1.61 -11.18 15.66
C TYR A 90 -0.77 -10.02 16.19
N ASN A 91 0.53 -10.08 15.93
CA ASN A 91 1.47 -8.98 16.19
C ASN A 91 1.42 -7.92 15.08
N SER A 92 1.14 -8.35 13.86
CA SER A 92 1.00 -7.46 12.70
C SER A 92 -0.11 -7.94 11.77
N VAL A 93 -0.85 -6.98 11.19
CA VAL A 93 -1.80 -7.26 10.12
C VAL A 93 -1.42 -6.42 8.90
N LEU A 94 -1.39 -7.05 7.74
CA LEU A 94 -1.13 -6.41 6.45
C LEU A 94 -2.45 -6.26 5.69
N LEU A 95 -2.66 -5.07 5.11
CA LEU A 95 -3.86 -4.70 4.36
C LEU A 95 -3.42 -4.01 3.06
N MET A 96 -2.97 -4.83 2.08
CA MET A 96 -2.25 -4.36 0.91
C MET A 96 -3.13 -4.29 -0.34
N ASN A 97 -3.70 -3.12 -0.63
CA ASN A 97 -4.67 -2.89 -1.72
C ASN A 97 -5.89 -3.83 -1.57
N VAL A 98 -6.58 -3.72 -0.46
CA VAL A 98 -7.77 -4.50 -0.11
C VAL A 98 -8.98 -3.61 0.10
N ILE A 99 -8.82 -2.51 0.84
CA ILE A 99 -9.95 -1.68 1.28
C ILE A 99 -10.70 -1.03 0.12
N GLU A 100 -10.04 -0.82 -1.02
CA GLU A 100 -10.69 -0.34 -2.25
C GLU A 100 -11.72 -1.32 -2.82
N HIS A 101 -11.58 -2.61 -2.49
CA HIS A 101 -12.45 -3.70 -2.96
C HIS A 101 -13.59 -4.04 -1.99
N LEU A 102 -13.68 -3.38 -0.86
CA LEU A 102 -14.72 -3.60 0.15
C LEU A 102 -15.76 -2.50 0.07
N GLU A 103 -17.04 -2.85 -0.11
CA GLU A 103 -18.14 -1.88 -0.12
C GLU A 103 -18.20 -1.09 1.19
N ASN A 104 -18.04 -1.79 2.30
CA ASN A 104 -17.86 -1.20 3.62
C ASN A 104 -16.62 -1.77 4.30
N TYR A 105 -15.55 -0.98 4.36
CA TYR A 105 -14.30 -1.40 4.98
C TYR A 105 -14.20 -1.10 6.48
N ASP A 106 -15.20 -0.46 7.09
CA ASP A 106 -15.23 -0.17 8.54
C ASP A 106 -15.25 -1.47 9.35
N THR A 107 -16.06 -2.45 8.92
CA THR A 107 -16.09 -3.78 9.54
C THR A 107 -14.71 -4.44 9.52
N CYS A 108 -14.06 -4.44 8.36
CA CYS A 108 -12.70 -4.98 8.22
C CYS A 108 -11.72 -4.30 9.19
N VAL A 109 -11.73 -2.97 9.25
CA VAL A 109 -10.81 -2.20 10.10
C VAL A 109 -11.08 -2.46 11.59
N ASN A 110 -12.35 -2.55 12.01
CA ASN A 110 -12.73 -2.90 13.37
C ASN A 110 -12.26 -4.31 13.76
N GLU A 111 -12.47 -5.29 12.87
CA GLU A 111 -12.02 -6.66 13.09
C GLU A 111 -10.47 -6.76 13.14
N VAL A 112 -9.78 -6.02 12.27
CA VAL A 112 -8.31 -5.91 12.33
C VAL A 112 -7.86 -5.37 13.68
N LYS A 113 -8.55 -4.35 14.23
CA LYS A 113 -8.25 -3.83 15.56
C LYS A 113 -8.47 -4.87 16.65
N ARG A 114 -9.56 -5.64 16.60
CA ARG A 114 -9.90 -6.68 17.56
C ARG A 114 -8.86 -7.81 17.61
N ILE A 115 -8.41 -8.28 16.43
CA ILE A 115 -7.48 -9.42 16.34
C ILE A 115 -6.02 -9.04 16.56
N LEU A 116 -5.67 -7.75 16.52
CA LEU A 116 -4.33 -7.27 16.87
C LEU A 116 -4.09 -7.36 18.38
N LYS A 117 -2.92 -7.86 18.77
CA LYS A 117 -2.44 -7.81 20.16
C LYS A 117 -2.29 -6.37 20.64
N ASP A 118 -2.23 -6.19 21.96
CA ASP A 118 -1.86 -4.91 22.54
C ASP A 118 -0.50 -4.47 21.96
N ASN A 119 -0.38 -3.25 21.48
CA ASN A 119 0.76 -2.74 20.69
C ASN A 119 0.99 -3.40 19.32
N GLY A 120 0.07 -4.23 18.86
CA GLY A 120 0.10 -4.79 17.51
C GLY A 120 0.07 -3.68 16.44
N LYS A 121 0.49 -4.00 15.22
CA LYS A 121 0.69 -3.04 14.15
C LYS A 121 -0.15 -3.38 12.93
N LEU A 122 -0.98 -2.44 12.49
CA LEU A 122 -1.57 -2.44 11.16
C LEU A 122 -0.61 -1.77 10.18
N VAL A 123 -0.41 -2.39 9.03
CA VAL A 123 0.31 -1.83 7.87
C VAL A 123 -0.56 -1.96 6.64
N GLY A 124 -0.89 -0.86 6.01
CA GLY A 124 -1.77 -0.86 4.85
C GLY A 124 -1.32 0.05 3.73
N VAL A 125 -1.87 -0.23 2.57
CA VAL A 125 -1.69 0.57 1.35
C VAL A 125 -3.00 0.56 0.57
N VAL A 126 -3.32 1.69 -0.03
CA VAL A 126 -4.49 1.83 -0.92
C VAL A 126 -4.13 2.72 -2.12
N PRO A 127 -4.59 2.39 -3.34
CA PRO A 127 -4.44 3.27 -4.49
C PRO A 127 -5.35 4.49 -4.38
N PHE A 128 -4.95 5.62 -4.99
CA PHE A 128 -5.78 6.81 -5.13
C PHE A 128 -5.88 7.24 -6.59
N LEU A 129 -4.89 7.90 -7.17
CA LEU A 129 -4.86 8.19 -8.61
C LEU A 129 -4.38 6.95 -9.38
N PHE A 130 -5.30 6.02 -9.56
CA PHE A 130 -5.07 4.74 -10.22
C PHE A 130 -6.32 4.34 -11.03
N PRO A 131 -6.16 3.71 -12.21
CA PRO A 131 -7.29 3.23 -12.99
C PRO A 131 -8.20 2.30 -12.19
N VAL A 132 -9.50 2.38 -12.47
CA VAL A 132 -10.47 1.42 -11.94
C VAL A 132 -10.07 0.01 -12.38
N HIS A 133 -10.05 -0.93 -11.43
CA HIS A 133 -9.68 -2.32 -11.68
C HIS A 133 -10.57 -3.25 -10.86
N MET A 134 -11.49 -3.89 -11.55
CA MET A 134 -12.49 -4.78 -10.96
C MET A 134 -11.84 -6.12 -10.59
N VAL A 135 -11.59 -6.36 -9.25
CA VAL A 135 -11.03 -7.63 -8.76
C VAL A 135 -11.63 -7.97 -7.36
N PRO A 136 -12.89 -8.42 -7.26
CA PRO A 136 -13.94 -8.40 -8.29
C PRO A 136 -14.53 -7.01 -8.51
N ASP A 137 -14.61 -6.18 -7.47
CA ASP A 137 -15.21 -4.85 -7.45
C ASP A 137 -14.17 -3.80 -7.05
N ASP A 138 -14.44 -2.53 -7.31
CA ASP A 138 -13.55 -1.42 -7.01
C ASP A 138 -14.41 -0.23 -6.55
N PHE A 139 -14.64 -0.13 -5.24
CA PHE A 139 -15.62 0.79 -4.65
C PHE A 139 -15.01 2.13 -4.25
N HIS A 140 -13.75 2.15 -3.81
CA HIS A 140 -13.23 3.31 -3.08
C HIS A 140 -11.87 3.80 -3.54
N ARG A 141 -11.73 5.14 -3.47
CA ARG A 141 -10.45 5.87 -3.51
C ARG A 141 -10.39 6.78 -2.27
N PRO A 142 -10.14 6.20 -1.08
CA PRO A 142 -10.21 6.97 0.16
C PRO A 142 -9.10 8.03 0.21
N THR A 143 -9.46 9.21 0.69
CA THR A 143 -8.51 10.28 0.99
C THR A 143 -7.77 10.00 2.30
N GLU A 144 -6.70 10.75 2.58
CA GLU A 144 -6.00 10.72 3.87
C GLU A 144 -6.96 10.92 5.04
N SER A 145 -7.88 11.89 4.94
CA SER A 145 -8.86 12.18 5.99
C SER A 145 -9.84 11.02 6.21
N SER A 146 -10.28 10.36 5.14
CA SER A 146 -11.15 9.18 5.23
C SER A 146 -10.44 8.02 5.92
N ILE A 147 -9.20 7.71 5.52
CA ILE A 147 -8.39 6.66 6.14
C ILE A 147 -8.16 6.97 7.62
N HIS A 148 -7.79 8.23 7.94
CA HIS A 148 -7.55 8.64 9.32
C HIS A 148 -8.81 8.49 10.18
N LYS A 149 -9.97 8.93 9.65
CA LYS A 149 -11.25 8.86 10.36
C LYS A 149 -11.59 7.41 10.73
N VAL A 150 -11.58 6.50 9.76
CA VAL A 150 -11.94 5.10 9.99
C VAL A 150 -10.99 4.42 10.98
N LEU A 151 -9.69 4.64 10.85
CA LEU A 151 -8.71 4.10 11.80
C LEU A 151 -8.90 4.65 13.21
N ASN A 152 -9.18 5.96 13.34
CA ASN A 152 -9.43 6.58 14.62
C ASN A 152 -10.72 6.08 15.27
N ASP A 153 -11.78 5.95 14.50
CA ASP A 153 -13.11 5.47 14.97
C ASP A 153 -13.01 4.00 15.44
N ALA A 154 -12.20 3.18 14.80
CA ALA A 154 -11.88 1.82 15.24
C ALA A 154 -10.96 1.75 16.48
N GLY A 155 -10.54 2.89 17.03
CA GLY A 155 -9.74 2.97 18.25
C GLY A 155 -8.23 2.77 18.04
N PHE A 156 -7.73 2.86 16.80
CA PHE A 156 -6.30 2.89 16.54
C PHE A 156 -5.65 4.16 17.07
N LYS A 157 -4.40 4.02 17.54
CA LYS A 157 -3.53 5.13 17.97
C LYS A 157 -2.31 5.20 17.06
N ASN A 158 -1.50 6.26 17.25
CA ASN A 158 -0.26 6.44 16.49
C ASN A 158 -0.44 6.26 14.97
N ILE A 159 -1.57 6.76 14.44
CA ILE A 159 -1.91 6.69 13.02
C ILE A 159 -0.92 7.55 12.23
N LYS A 160 -0.25 6.93 11.25
CA LYS A 160 0.67 7.60 10.34
C LYS A 160 0.23 7.28 8.92
N ILE A 161 -0.11 8.31 8.16
CA ILE A 161 -0.50 8.19 6.76
C ILE A 161 0.54 8.95 5.92
N GLN A 162 1.00 8.34 4.86
CA GLN A 162 1.99 8.89 3.96
C GLN A 162 1.50 8.81 2.52
N PRO A 163 1.39 9.93 1.79
CA PRO A 163 1.08 9.90 0.38
C PRO A 163 2.22 9.25 -0.41
N ILE A 164 1.85 8.43 -1.38
CA ILE A 164 2.77 7.81 -2.34
C ILE A 164 2.85 8.72 -3.57
N GLY A 165 4.05 8.97 -4.05
CA GLY A 165 4.32 9.92 -5.13
C GLY A 165 5.14 11.10 -4.66
N TYR A 166 5.45 12.00 -5.58
CA TYR A 166 6.27 13.19 -5.32
C TYR A 166 5.56 14.49 -5.69
N GLY A 167 4.50 14.44 -6.50
CA GLY A 167 3.71 15.57 -6.93
C GLY A 167 2.91 15.27 -8.20
N ARG A 168 2.40 16.32 -8.85
CA ARG A 168 1.53 16.24 -10.03
C ARG A 168 2.16 15.52 -11.22
N TRP A 169 3.46 15.70 -11.44
CA TRP A 169 4.16 15.08 -12.56
C TRP A 169 4.35 13.58 -12.35
N THR A 170 4.64 13.15 -11.12
CA THR A 170 4.64 11.72 -10.77
C THR A 170 3.24 11.11 -10.95
N ALA A 171 2.18 11.83 -10.58
CA ALA A 171 0.81 11.38 -10.78
C ALA A 171 0.47 11.22 -12.27
N ALA A 172 0.76 12.24 -13.10
CA ALA A 172 0.58 12.18 -14.55
C ALA A 172 1.38 11.01 -15.18
N ALA A 173 2.65 10.86 -14.78
CA ALA A 173 3.51 9.77 -15.27
C ALA A 173 2.99 8.38 -14.84
N ASN A 174 2.38 8.26 -13.66
CA ASN A 174 1.76 7.00 -13.22
C ASN A 174 0.57 6.64 -14.12
N LEU A 175 -0.27 7.59 -14.46
CA LEU A 175 -1.45 7.36 -15.31
C LEU A 175 -1.06 7.06 -16.75
N CYS A 176 -0.18 7.86 -17.34
CA CYS A 176 0.25 7.71 -18.75
C CYS A 176 1.17 6.50 -18.95
N GLY A 177 2.11 6.29 -18.01
CA GLY A 177 3.18 5.30 -18.15
C GLY A 177 2.72 3.85 -18.16
N GLN A 178 1.54 3.56 -17.60
CA GLN A 178 1.01 2.19 -17.52
C GLN A 178 0.73 1.59 -18.91
N LYS A 179 0.30 2.41 -19.86
CA LYS A 179 -0.02 1.98 -21.23
C LYS A 179 1.17 2.01 -22.19
N ILE A 180 2.31 2.56 -21.78
CA ILE A 180 3.50 2.66 -22.63
C ILE A 180 4.18 1.30 -22.75
N LYS A 181 4.11 0.72 -23.96
CA LYS A 181 4.75 -0.59 -24.25
C LYS A 181 6.29 -0.46 -24.40
N PHE A 182 6.77 0.63 -24.98
CA PHE A 182 8.20 0.89 -25.17
C PHE A 182 8.84 1.39 -23.85
N LYS A 183 9.50 0.50 -23.15
CA LYS A 183 9.99 0.72 -21.78
C LYS A 183 11.02 1.84 -21.63
N PRO A 184 11.96 2.08 -22.57
CA PRO A 184 12.84 3.24 -22.49
C PRO A 184 12.09 4.58 -22.45
N PHE A 185 10.99 4.72 -23.19
CA PHE A 185 10.16 5.93 -23.17
C PHE A 185 9.40 6.07 -21.85
N ALA A 186 8.84 4.99 -21.33
CA ALA A 186 8.21 5.01 -20.01
C ALA A 186 9.21 5.42 -18.91
N LEU A 187 10.44 4.93 -19.00
CA LEU A 187 11.51 5.27 -18.07
C LEU A 187 11.89 6.76 -18.16
N LEU A 188 12.05 7.29 -19.38
CA LEU A 188 12.30 8.72 -19.61
C LEU A 188 11.19 9.57 -18.98
N LEU A 189 9.92 9.20 -19.20
CA LEU A 189 8.76 9.88 -18.61
C LEU A 189 8.87 9.90 -17.08
N TYR A 190 9.23 8.79 -16.44
CA TYR A 190 9.39 8.72 -14.99
C TYR A 190 10.54 9.60 -14.47
N PHE A 191 11.67 9.63 -15.17
CA PHE A 191 12.79 10.50 -14.83
C PHE A 191 12.43 11.98 -14.92
N LEU A 192 11.79 12.37 -16.04
CA LEU A 192 11.32 13.75 -16.24
C LEU A 192 10.30 14.16 -15.16
N ALA A 193 9.34 13.29 -14.86
CA ALA A 193 8.36 13.54 -13.82
C ALA A 193 9.02 13.78 -12.45
N PHE A 194 9.99 12.95 -12.07
CA PHE A 194 10.72 13.14 -10.81
C PHE A 194 11.58 14.40 -10.79
N LEU A 195 12.11 14.82 -11.94
CA LEU A 195 12.87 16.07 -12.07
C LEU A 195 11.95 17.29 -11.93
N LEU A 196 10.82 17.29 -12.65
CA LEU A 196 9.83 18.37 -12.62
C LEU A 196 9.22 18.54 -11.21
N ASP A 197 8.80 17.45 -10.55
CA ASP A 197 8.33 17.51 -9.17
C ASP A 197 9.40 18.05 -8.20
N LYS A 198 10.69 17.84 -8.50
CA LYS A 198 11.78 18.40 -7.70
C LYS A 198 11.97 19.91 -7.95
N ILE A 199 11.74 20.37 -9.18
CA ILE A 199 11.79 21.80 -9.54
C ILE A 199 10.63 22.53 -8.89
N ASP A 200 9.40 22.01 -9.05
CA ASP A 200 8.18 22.59 -8.46
C ASP A 200 8.26 22.76 -6.94
N LYS A 201 9.03 21.91 -6.26
CA LYS A 201 9.26 22.04 -4.81
C LYS A 201 10.08 23.27 -4.41
N LYS A 202 10.86 23.84 -5.31
CA LYS A 202 11.65 25.06 -5.03
C LYS A 202 10.78 26.31 -5.09
N ASP A 203 9.70 26.30 -5.85
CA ASP A 203 8.76 27.40 -5.95
C ASP A 203 7.71 27.28 -4.84
N ASN A 204 7.97 27.88 -3.71
CA ASN A 204 7.24 27.81 -2.44
C ASN A 204 5.70 27.98 -2.48
N LYS A 205 5.11 28.31 -3.62
CA LYS A 205 3.64 28.45 -3.78
C LYS A 205 2.89 27.11 -3.83
N PHE A 206 3.55 25.98 -4.16
CA PHE A 206 2.91 24.68 -4.37
C PHE A 206 3.56 23.50 -3.62
N THR A 207 4.31 23.74 -2.56
CA THR A 207 4.99 22.69 -1.78
C THR A 207 4.07 21.66 -1.12
N LYS A 208 2.75 21.83 -1.21
CA LYS A 208 1.72 20.87 -0.77
C LYS A 208 1.33 19.86 -1.85
N ASP A 209 1.89 19.91 -3.04
CA ASP A 209 1.48 19.09 -4.21
C ASP A 209 1.56 17.58 -3.98
N ARG A 210 2.48 17.12 -3.14
CA ARG A 210 2.58 15.70 -2.80
C ARG A 210 1.31 15.18 -2.13
N PHE A 211 0.66 16.01 -1.33
CA PHE A 211 -0.60 15.69 -0.66
C PHE A 211 -1.82 15.99 -1.55
N ALA A 212 -1.67 16.88 -2.55
CA ALA A 212 -2.72 17.21 -3.48
C ALA A 212 -2.89 16.17 -4.62
N PHE A 213 -1.78 15.52 -5.02
CA PHE A 213 -1.76 14.56 -6.13
C PHE A 213 -1.12 13.22 -5.75
N PRO A 214 -1.61 12.54 -4.68
CA PRO A 214 -1.10 11.23 -4.31
C PRO A 214 -1.55 10.18 -5.33
N ILE A 215 -0.67 9.25 -5.66
CA ILE A 215 -1.06 8.09 -6.49
C ILE A 215 -1.60 6.93 -5.64
N GLY A 216 -1.46 7.03 -4.33
CA GLY A 216 -1.96 6.12 -3.31
C GLY A 216 -1.53 6.60 -1.93
N TYR A 217 -1.96 5.89 -0.91
CA TYR A 217 -1.56 6.13 0.47
C TYR A 217 -0.98 4.87 1.08
N PHE A 218 0.08 5.06 1.85
CA PHE A 218 0.62 4.08 2.78
C PHE A 218 0.25 4.52 4.19
N PHE A 219 -0.20 3.60 5.03
CA PHE A 219 -0.54 3.91 6.42
C PHE A 219 -0.08 2.83 7.39
N THR A 220 0.18 3.26 8.61
CA THR A 220 0.41 2.38 9.76
C THR A 220 -0.33 2.91 10.97
N ALA A 221 -0.81 2.01 11.83
CA ALA A 221 -1.50 2.35 13.06
C ALA A 221 -1.23 1.29 14.15
N LYS A 222 -1.48 1.64 15.41
CA LYS A 222 -1.36 0.73 16.56
C LYS A 222 -2.59 0.81 17.46
#